data_919ec001e0486feff199b07d2fe1da26
#
_entry.id   919ec001e0486feff199b07d2fe1da26
#
_cell.length_a   1.000
_cell.length_b   1.000
_cell.length_c   1.000
_cell.angle_alpha   90.00
_cell.angle_beta   90.00
_cell.angle_gamma   90.00
#
_symmetry.space_group_name_H-M   'P 1'
#
loop_
_entity.id
_entity.type
_entity.pdbx_description
1 polymer ?
#
loop_
_entity_poly.entity_id
_entity_poly.type
_entity_poly.pdbx_seq_one_letter_code
_entity_poly.pdbx_strand_id
1 'polypeptide(L)'
;MPYPKNVEVALAVEAAVRAAGATPATIGVVAGVPTVGLSPDEIEKLGKGGALGTVRKLSRRDIAACVAAKADGATTVSGTMLLAAAAGVRVFVTGGLGGVHRGAAESFDVSADVPELARSPVAVVCAFAKSVLDLPKTAQLLETAGVPVVGFGTAELPAFFSANSGIAAPCTAADAGEAAKIVEAHFRMRLGGLVIAVPPPRVEGVDLREIDRAVEGAL
;
A
#
# COMPACT_ATOMS: atom_id res chain seq x y z
N MET A 1 6.26 -11.39 3.59
CA MET A 1 6.03 -12.55 4.48
C MET A 1 6.23 -13.83 3.69
N PRO A 2 6.95 -14.82 4.22
CA PRO A 2 7.11 -16.12 3.57
C PRO A 2 5.80 -16.94 3.63
N TYR A 3 5.68 -17.89 2.71
CA TYR A 3 4.62 -18.89 2.73
C TYR A 3 4.85 -19.85 3.94
N PRO A 4 3.79 -20.34 4.64
CA PRO A 4 2.35 -20.10 4.38
C PRO A 4 1.80 -18.81 5.04
N LYS A 5 2.60 -18.07 5.82
CA LYS A 5 2.16 -16.93 6.62
C LYS A 5 1.53 -15.80 5.78
N ASN A 6 2.00 -15.60 4.56
CA ASN A 6 1.44 -14.61 3.63
C ASN A 6 -0.03 -14.91 3.28
N VAL A 7 -0.39 -16.18 3.09
CA VAL A 7 -1.77 -16.61 2.80
C VAL A 7 -2.65 -16.47 4.03
N GLU A 8 -2.18 -16.96 5.19
CA GLU A 8 -2.91 -16.82 6.46
C GLU A 8 -3.29 -15.36 6.74
N VAL A 9 -2.34 -14.44 6.56
CA VAL A 9 -2.58 -13.00 6.78
C VAL A 9 -3.54 -12.44 5.74
N ALA A 10 -3.43 -12.81 4.47
CA ALA A 10 -4.36 -12.35 3.44
C ALA A 10 -5.81 -12.76 3.77
N LEU A 11 -6.03 -14.01 4.14
CA LEU A 11 -7.35 -14.50 4.51
C LEU A 11 -7.88 -13.87 5.82
N ALA A 12 -7.00 -13.65 6.80
CA ALA A 12 -7.36 -12.97 8.05
C ALA A 12 -7.78 -11.50 7.82
N VAL A 13 -7.08 -10.79 6.92
CA VAL A 13 -7.44 -9.43 6.52
C VAL A 13 -8.80 -9.40 5.84
N GLU A 14 -9.07 -10.32 4.91
CA GLU A 14 -10.40 -10.42 4.29
C GLU A 14 -11.50 -10.71 5.31
N ALA A 15 -11.24 -11.61 6.26
CA ALA A 15 -12.19 -11.90 7.34
C ALA A 15 -12.48 -10.64 8.20
N ALA A 16 -11.47 -9.86 8.53
CA ALA A 16 -11.61 -8.60 9.27
C ALA A 16 -12.43 -7.56 8.48
N VAL A 17 -12.21 -7.44 7.18
CA VAL A 17 -12.98 -6.54 6.30
C VAL A 17 -14.46 -6.96 6.26
N ARG A 18 -14.75 -8.26 6.13
CA ARG A 18 -16.14 -8.78 6.17
C ARG A 18 -16.79 -8.53 7.52
N ALA A 19 -16.08 -8.76 8.62
CA ALA A 19 -16.58 -8.51 9.97
C ALA A 19 -16.92 -7.03 10.21
N ALA A 20 -16.23 -6.12 9.54
CA ALA A 20 -16.52 -4.68 9.55
C ALA A 20 -17.67 -4.27 8.59
N GLY A 21 -18.34 -5.22 7.94
CA GLY A 21 -19.47 -4.97 7.04
C GLY A 21 -19.11 -4.52 5.63
N ALA A 22 -17.82 -4.63 5.23
CA ALA A 22 -17.35 -4.31 3.89
C ALA A 22 -17.07 -5.60 3.08
N THR A 23 -17.01 -5.46 1.75
CA THR A 23 -16.67 -6.57 0.85
C THR A 23 -15.19 -6.51 0.51
N PRO A 24 -14.37 -7.50 0.91
CA PRO A 24 -12.97 -7.56 0.52
C PRO A 24 -12.85 -7.99 -0.95
N ALA A 25 -11.83 -7.47 -1.61
CA ALA A 25 -11.51 -7.82 -2.99
C ALA A 25 -9.98 -7.84 -3.17
N THR A 26 -9.34 -8.93 -2.76
CA THR A 26 -7.91 -9.14 -3.00
C THR A 26 -7.62 -9.16 -4.49
N ILE A 27 -6.56 -8.47 -4.93
CA ILE A 27 -6.27 -8.22 -6.35
C ILE A 27 -4.97 -8.90 -6.76
N GLY A 28 -4.99 -9.52 -7.94
CA GLY A 28 -3.82 -10.13 -8.57
C GLY A 28 -4.04 -10.40 -10.05
N VAL A 29 -3.10 -11.10 -10.68
CA VAL A 29 -3.25 -11.63 -12.04
C VAL A 29 -3.08 -13.14 -11.97
N VAL A 30 -4.08 -13.88 -12.47
CA VAL A 30 -4.08 -15.35 -12.49
C VAL A 30 -4.17 -15.85 -13.92
N ALA A 31 -3.19 -16.63 -14.36
CA ALA A 31 -3.10 -17.13 -15.74
C ALA A 31 -3.27 -16.02 -16.81
N GLY A 32 -2.74 -14.83 -16.54
CA GLY A 32 -2.84 -13.66 -17.40
C GLY A 32 -4.17 -12.91 -17.30
N VAL A 33 -5.05 -13.27 -16.38
CA VAL A 33 -6.33 -12.57 -16.17
C VAL A 33 -6.21 -11.66 -14.94
N PRO A 34 -6.31 -10.31 -15.10
CA PRO A 34 -6.43 -9.39 -13.99
C PRO A 34 -7.71 -9.69 -13.21
N THR A 35 -7.57 -10.02 -11.93
CA THR A 35 -8.68 -10.49 -11.10
C THR A 35 -8.83 -9.57 -9.88
N VAL A 36 -10.04 -9.08 -9.66
CA VAL A 36 -10.46 -8.30 -8.49
C VAL A 36 -11.44 -9.15 -7.68
N GLY A 37 -11.05 -9.52 -6.47
CA GLY A 37 -11.76 -10.51 -5.67
C GLY A 37 -11.26 -11.93 -5.95
N LEU A 38 -9.97 -12.18 -5.65
CA LEU A 38 -9.38 -13.52 -5.72
C LEU A 38 -10.11 -14.48 -4.77
N SER A 39 -10.35 -15.71 -5.25
CA SER A 39 -10.80 -16.80 -4.39
C SER A 39 -9.70 -17.24 -3.42
N PRO A 40 -10.04 -17.96 -2.33
CA PRO A 40 -9.04 -18.52 -1.42
C PRO A 40 -7.99 -19.39 -2.12
N ASP A 41 -8.39 -20.19 -3.11
CA ASP A 41 -7.48 -21.05 -3.88
C ASP A 41 -6.52 -20.24 -4.75
N GLU A 42 -6.98 -19.10 -5.32
CA GLU A 42 -6.15 -18.19 -6.09
C GLU A 42 -5.17 -17.42 -5.17
N ILE A 43 -5.59 -17.02 -3.97
CA ILE A 43 -4.72 -16.42 -2.95
C ILE A 43 -3.63 -17.42 -2.55
N GLU A 44 -4.01 -18.69 -2.30
CA GLU A 44 -3.07 -19.77 -1.98
C GLU A 44 -2.07 -19.99 -3.13
N LYS A 45 -2.56 -20.07 -4.37
CA LYS A 45 -1.75 -20.23 -5.57
C LYS A 45 -0.71 -19.12 -5.71
N LEU A 46 -1.13 -17.86 -5.59
CA LEU A 46 -0.22 -16.72 -5.68
C LEU A 46 0.76 -16.67 -4.51
N GLY A 47 0.30 -16.96 -3.29
CA GLY A 47 1.14 -16.96 -2.09
C GLY A 47 2.24 -18.02 -2.14
N LYS A 48 1.90 -19.25 -2.56
CA LYS A 48 2.82 -20.36 -2.75
C LYS A 48 3.77 -20.12 -3.93
N GLY A 49 3.24 -19.65 -5.05
CA GLY A 49 4.02 -19.35 -6.25
C GLY A 49 5.03 -18.23 -6.04
N GLY A 50 4.71 -17.25 -5.16
CA GLY A 50 5.65 -16.22 -4.74
C GLY A 50 6.87 -16.81 -4.02
N ALA A 51 6.67 -17.79 -3.14
CA ALA A 51 7.76 -18.50 -2.45
C ALA A 51 8.61 -19.34 -3.41
N LEU A 52 8.01 -19.88 -4.48
CA LEU A 52 8.69 -20.68 -5.50
C LEU A 52 9.31 -19.84 -6.63
N GLY A 53 9.15 -18.51 -6.63
CA GLY A 53 9.65 -17.64 -7.69
C GLY A 53 8.90 -17.75 -9.02
N THR A 54 7.72 -18.38 -9.05
CA THR A 54 6.90 -18.57 -10.27
C THR A 54 5.88 -17.48 -10.49
N VAL A 55 5.59 -16.65 -9.48
CA VAL A 55 4.69 -15.50 -9.52
C VAL A 55 5.49 -14.21 -9.70
N ARG A 56 5.14 -13.40 -10.70
CA ARG A 56 5.81 -12.12 -10.97
C ARG A 56 5.37 -11.05 -9.99
N LYS A 57 6.28 -10.15 -9.60
CA LYS A 57 5.93 -8.89 -8.92
C LYS A 57 5.49 -7.87 -9.97
N LEU A 58 4.26 -7.35 -9.87
CA LEU A 58 3.67 -6.49 -10.87
C LEU A 58 3.44 -5.07 -10.34
N SER A 59 4.15 -4.11 -10.91
CA SER A 59 3.75 -2.71 -10.90
C SER A 59 2.95 -2.38 -12.18
N ARG A 60 2.50 -1.14 -12.32
CA ARG A 60 1.75 -0.71 -13.53
C ARG A 60 2.40 -1.19 -14.84
N ARG A 61 3.71 -1.00 -14.99
CA ARG A 61 4.43 -1.32 -16.23
C ARG A 61 4.45 -2.82 -16.58
N ASP A 62 4.28 -3.67 -15.58
CA ASP A 62 4.45 -5.12 -15.71
C ASP A 62 3.14 -5.85 -16.06
N ILE A 63 1.98 -5.21 -15.85
CA ILE A 63 0.65 -5.82 -16.01
C ILE A 63 0.46 -6.35 -17.43
N ALA A 64 0.68 -5.52 -18.46
CA ALA A 64 0.44 -5.91 -19.85
C ALA A 64 1.32 -7.10 -20.27
N ALA A 65 2.59 -7.11 -19.86
CA ALA A 65 3.51 -8.21 -20.15
C ALA A 65 3.10 -9.51 -19.44
N CYS A 66 2.58 -9.42 -18.20
CA CYS A 66 2.08 -10.56 -17.45
C CYS A 66 0.82 -11.15 -18.12
N VAL A 67 -0.12 -10.30 -18.53
CA VAL A 67 -1.35 -10.69 -19.26
C VAL A 67 -1.00 -11.37 -20.59
N ALA A 68 -0.14 -10.77 -21.40
CA ALA A 68 0.26 -11.31 -22.68
C ALA A 68 0.97 -12.67 -22.56
N ALA A 69 1.75 -12.85 -21.51
CA ALA A 69 2.43 -14.11 -21.21
C ALA A 69 1.53 -15.17 -20.55
N LYS A 70 0.26 -14.85 -20.28
CA LYS A 70 -0.68 -15.69 -19.51
C LYS A 70 -0.06 -16.18 -18.17
N ALA A 71 0.72 -15.30 -17.53
CA ALA A 71 1.44 -15.63 -16.32
C ALA A 71 0.66 -15.23 -15.06
N ASP A 72 1.09 -15.77 -13.92
CA ASP A 72 0.60 -15.37 -12.60
C ASP A 72 1.42 -14.18 -12.07
N GLY A 73 0.74 -13.27 -11.36
CA GLY A 73 1.38 -12.08 -10.81
C GLY A 73 0.73 -11.52 -9.56
N ALA A 74 1.58 -11.13 -8.60
CA ALA A 74 1.20 -10.44 -7.38
C ALA A 74 1.46 -8.95 -7.54
N THR A 75 0.44 -8.14 -7.29
CA THR A 75 0.47 -6.69 -7.52
C THR A 75 1.16 -5.94 -6.39
N THR A 76 1.97 -4.94 -6.74
CA THR A 76 2.41 -3.87 -5.82
C THR A 76 1.26 -2.92 -5.53
N VAL A 77 1.48 -1.90 -4.69
CA VAL A 77 0.47 -0.85 -4.47
C VAL A 77 0.06 -0.22 -5.80
N SER A 78 1.01 0.13 -6.68
CA SER A 78 0.67 0.72 -7.98
C SER A 78 -0.14 -0.23 -8.88
N GLY A 79 0.23 -1.51 -8.94
CA GLY A 79 -0.53 -2.51 -9.71
C GLY A 79 -1.93 -2.72 -9.14
N THR A 80 -2.06 -2.77 -7.81
CA THR A 80 -3.36 -2.90 -7.12
C THR A 80 -4.25 -1.69 -7.38
N MET A 81 -3.73 -0.47 -7.23
CA MET A 81 -4.49 0.76 -7.46
C MET A 81 -5.01 0.87 -8.89
N LEU A 82 -4.18 0.51 -9.88
CA LEU A 82 -4.59 0.49 -11.28
C LEU A 82 -5.81 -0.40 -11.50
N LEU A 83 -5.75 -1.65 -11.02
CA LEU A 83 -6.82 -2.63 -11.20
C LEU A 83 -8.05 -2.30 -10.34
N ALA A 84 -7.85 -1.82 -9.12
CA ALA A 84 -8.90 -1.34 -8.24
C ALA A 84 -9.69 -0.19 -8.87
N ALA A 85 -9.00 0.83 -9.40
CA ALA A 85 -9.63 1.95 -10.09
C ALA A 85 -10.43 1.51 -11.31
N ALA A 86 -9.88 0.59 -12.13
CA ALA A 86 -10.56 0.02 -13.29
C ALA A 86 -11.84 -0.75 -12.90
N ALA A 87 -11.87 -1.37 -11.74
CA ALA A 87 -13.04 -2.08 -11.20
C ALA A 87 -14.00 -1.19 -10.38
N GLY A 88 -13.70 0.11 -10.23
CA GLY A 88 -14.51 1.02 -9.43
C GLY A 88 -14.31 0.92 -7.92
N VAL A 89 -13.29 0.20 -7.46
CA VAL A 89 -12.92 0.08 -6.04
C VAL A 89 -12.25 1.38 -5.60
N ARG A 90 -12.78 2.00 -4.55
CA ARG A 90 -12.37 3.34 -4.09
C ARG A 90 -11.42 3.32 -2.90
N VAL A 91 -11.37 2.25 -2.15
CA VAL A 91 -10.55 2.13 -0.93
C VAL A 91 -9.66 0.91 -1.03
N PHE A 92 -8.38 1.10 -0.78
CA PHE A 92 -7.38 0.05 -0.74
C PHE A 92 -6.63 0.10 0.59
N VAL A 93 -6.55 -1.02 1.28
CA VAL A 93 -5.86 -1.16 2.56
C VAL A 93 -4.60 -1.98 2.37
N THR A 94 -3.46 -1.47 2.86
CA THR A 94 -2.16 -2.15 2.80
C THR A 94 -1.31 -1.79 4.01
N GLY A 95 -0.23 -2.54 4.27
CA GLY A 95 0.68 -2.23 5.38
C GLY A 95 1.44 -0.91 5.17
N GLY A 96 1.94 -0.66 3.97
CA GLY A 96 2.70 0.56 3.67
C GLY A 96 3.01 0.74 2.21
N LEU A 97 3.31 1.99 1.85
CA LEU A 97 3.63 2.43 0.50
C LEU A 97 5.11 2.18 0.15
N GLY A 98 5.39 2.09 -1.15
CA GLY A 98 6.69 2.44 -1.69
C GLY A 98 6.85 3.97 -1.81
N GLY A 99 8.08 4.42 -1.92
CA GLY A 99 8.42 5.84 -1.99
C GLY A 99 9.82 6.05 -2.53
N VAL A 100 10.54 7.02 -2.01
CA VAL A 100 11.93 7.32 -2.35
C VAL A 100 12.85 6.40 -1.55
N HIS A 101 13.66 5.61 -2.23
CA HIS A 101 14.67 4.76 -1.57
C HIS A 101 15.82 5.60 -1.01
N ARG A 102 16.46 5.12 0.08
CA ARG A 102 17.71 5.72 0.56
C ARG A 102 18.75 5.62 -0.56
N GLY A 103 19.54 6.68 -0.79
CA GLY A 103 20.46 6.77 -1.91
C GLY A 103 19.81 7.06 -3.28
N ALA A 104 18.54 7.44 -3.32
CA ALA A 104 17.85 7.76 -4.57
C ALA A 104 18.40 9.00 -5.30
N ALA A 105 19.19 9.85 -4.63
CA ALA A 105 19.88 10.96 -5.29
C ALA A 105 20.86 10.48 -6.37
N GLU A 106 21.46 9.31 -6.17
CA GLU A 106 22.41 8.68 -7.10
C GLU A 106 21.73 7.64 -7.99
N SER A 107 20.82 6.83 -7.42
CA SER A 107 20.21 5.68 -8.11
C SER A 107 18.93 6.00 -8.85
N PHE A 108 18.26 7.12 -8.54
CA PHE A 108 16.89 7.43 -8.95
C PHE A 108 15.87 6.32 -8.60
N ASP A 109 16.16 5.49 -7.57
CA ASP A 109 15.27 4.41 -7.16
C ASP A 109 14.07 4.99 -6.39
N VAL A 110 12.98 5.19 -7.13
CA VAL A 110 11.70 5.72 -6.65
C VAL A 110 10.59 4.75 -7.06
N SER A 111 9.75 4.43 -6.11
CA SER A 111 8.63 3.51 -6.33
C SER A 111 7.60 4.04 -7.32
N ALA A 112 7.10 3.16 -8.18
CA ALA A 112 5.97 3.43 -9.06
C ALA A 112 4.65 3.72 -8.29
N ASP A 113 4.62 3.51 -6.99
CA ASP A 113 3.44 3.79 -6.16
C ASP A 113 3.12 5.29 -6.12
N VAL A 114 4.13 6.16 -6.08
CA VAL A 114 3.93 7.62 -6.02
C VAL A 114 3.24 8.17 -7.27
N PRO A 115 3.74 7.93 -8.50
CA PRO A 115 3.02 8.38 -9.70
C PRO A 115 1.68 7.70 -9.92
N GLU A 116 1.45 6.50 -9.37
CA GLU A 116 0.14 5.85 -9.43
C GLU A 116 -0.87 6.51 -8.50
N LEU A 117 -0.45 6.89 -7.28
CA LEU A 117 -1.27 7.68 -6.35
C LEU A 117 -1.76 8.99 -6.98
N ALA A 118 -0.92 9.65 -7.78
CA ALA A 118 -1.33 10.86 -8.48
C ALA A 118 -2.36 10.63 -9.60
N ARG A 119 -2.56 9.39 -10.08
CA ARG A 119 -3.38 9.06 -11.25
C ARG A 119 -4.67 8.33 -10.92
N SER A 120 -4.58 7.33 -10.05
CA SER A 120 -5.70 6.41 -9.78
C SER A 120 -6.56 6.91 -8.62
N PRO A 121 -7.87 7.10 -8.80
CA PRO A 121 -8.77 7.65 -7.79
C PRO A 121 -9.10 6.60 -6.72
N VAL A 122 -8.10 6.20 -5.94
CA VAL A 122 -8.19 5.22 -4.86
C VAL A 122 -7.60 5.83 -3.59
N ALA A 123 -8.33 5.77 -2.49
CA ALA A 123 -7.85 6.12 -1.15
C ALA A 123 -7.05 4.94 -0.59
N VAL A 124 -5.76 5.14 -0.34
CA VAL A 124 -4.88 4.11 0.22
C VAL A 124 -4.74 4.30 1.72
N VAL A 125 -5.24 3.34 2.49
CA VAL A 125 -5.14 3.32 3.95
C VAL A 125 -3.94 2.45 4.34
N CYS A 126 -2.95 3.03 5.04
CA CYS A 126 -1.72 2.31 5.39
C CYS A 126 -0.97 3.00 6.54
N ALA A 127 0.11 2.38 7.03
CA ALA A 127 1.00 2.99 8.01
C ALA A 127 2.09 3.88 7.35
N PHE A 128 1.71 4.67 6.31
CA PHE A 128 2.57 5.51 5.49
C PHE A 128 3.62 4.70 4.71
N ALA A 129 4.80 5.27 4.48
CA ALA A 129 5.86 4.62 3.69
C ALA A 129 6.63 3.59 4.52
N LYS A 130 7.12 2.52 3.86
CA LYS A 130 7.89 1.46 4.50
C LYS A 130 9.17 2.00 5.13
N SER A 131 9.58 1.46 6.27
CA SER A 131 10.72 1.91 7.08
C SER A 131 12.09 1.89 6.36
N VAL A 132 12.24 1.07 5.32
CA VAL A 132 13.45 1.01 4.48
C VAL A 132 13.64 2.23 3.57
N LEU A 133 12.62 3.10 3.47
CA LEU A 133 12.59 4.26 2.60
C LEU A 133 13.11 5.52 3.29
N ASP A 134 13.42 6.54 2.51
CA ASP A 134 13.66 7.91 2.96
C ASP A 134 12.30 8.59 3.16
N LEU A 135 11.80 8.58 4.40
CA LEU A 135 10.46 9.07 4.72
C LEU A 135 10.29 10.57 4.43
N PRO A 136 11.24 11.45 4.80
CA PRO A 136 11.16 12.87 4.47
C PRO A 136 11.08 13.11 2.95
N LYS A 137 11.95 12.49 2.16
CA LYS A 137 11.91 12.64 0.70
C LYS A 137 10.66 12.06 0.08
N THR A 138 10.13 10.96 0.65
CA THR A 138 8.86 10.38 0.21
C THR A 138 7.70 11.35 0.45
N ALA A 139 7.64 12.00 1.62
CA ALA A 139 6.62 13.01 1.90
C ALA A 139 6.71 14.19 0.93
N GLN A 140 7.91 14.70 0.64
CA GLN A 140 8.14 15.79 -0.32
C GLN A 140 7.75 15.38 -1.75
N LEU A 141 8.03 14.15 -2.15
CA LEU A 141 7.66 13.68 -3.48
C LEU A 141 6.15 13.52 -3.64
N LEU A 142 5.45 13.06 -2.59
CA LEU A 142 3.99 13.00 -2.58
C LEU A 142 3.36 14.40 -2.70
N GLU A 143 3.90 15.39 -1.99
CA GLU A 143 3.49 16.80 -2.13
C GLU A 143 3.68 17.28 -3.57
N THR A 144 4.87 17.09 -4.14
CA THR A 144 5.20 17.46 -5.52
C THR A 144 4.26 16.79 -6.53
N ALA A 145 3.86 15.55 -6.27
CA ALA A 145 2.93 14.79 -7.10
C ALA A 145 1.45 15.19 -6.89
N GLY A 146 1.16 16.12 -5.99
CA GLY A 146 -0.20 16.55 -5.66
C GLY A 146 -1.02 15.50 -4.89
N VAL A 147 -0.35 14.57 -4.20
CA VAL A 147 -1.00 13.48 -3.45
C VAL A 147 -1.17 13.89 -1.98
N PRO A 148 -2.41 14.12 -1.50
CA PRO A 148 -2.65 14.42 -0.10
C PRO A 148 -2.31 13.23 0.80
N VAL A 149 -1.69 13.52 1.95
CA VAL A 149 -1.47 12.54 3.02
C VAL A 149 -2.20 13.02 4.27
N VAL A 150 -3.19 12.24 4.69
CA VAL A 150 -4.06 12.55 5.83
C VAL A 150 -3.64 11.73 7.04
N GLY A 151 -3.21 12.37 8.12
CA GLY A 151 -2.97 11.70 9.40
C GLY A 151 -4.30 11.32 10.07
N PHE A 152 -4.54 10.03 10.27
CA PHE A 152 -5.77 9.54 10.91
C PHE A 152 -5.58 9.43 12.42
N GLY A 153 -6.27 10.29 13.16
CA GLY A 153 -6.13 10.38 14.62
C GLY A 153 -4.74 10.81 15.10
N THR A 154 -3.94 11.42 14.24
CA THR A 154 -2.56 11.83 14.54
C THR A 154 -2.18 13.08 13.77
N ALA A 155 -1.38 13.94 14.40
CA ALA A 155 -0.79 15.12 13.77
C ALA A 155 0.61 14.83 13.15
N GLU A 156 1.11 13.62 13.32
CA GLU A 156 2.41 13.18 12.82
C GLU A 156 2.25 11.94 11.95
N LEU A 157 2.95 11.86 10.82
CA LEU A 157 2.91 10.68 9.97
C LEU A 157 3.57 9.48 10.67
N PRO A 158 3.01 8.28 10.57
CA PRO A 158 3.66 7.08 11.10
C PRO A 158 4.91 6.70 10.28
N ALA A 159 5.77 5.87 10.85
CA ALA A 159 6.98 5.33 10.23
C ALA A 159 6.89 3.81 10.06
N PHE A 160 5.80 3.32 9.49
CA PHE A 160 5.49 1.93 9.19
C PHE A 160 5.34 1.04 10.44
N PHE A 161 6.40 0.83 11.22
CA PHE A 161 6.39 0.09 12.48
C PHE A 161 6.19 1.00 13.69
N SER A 162 6.52 2.28 13.56
CA SER A 162 6.38 3.30 14.61
C SER A 162 5.18 4.21 14.33
N ALA A 163 4.52 4.65 15.38
CA ALA A 163 3.46 5.66 15.29
C ALA A 163 4.00 7.07 14.92
N ASN A 164 5.30 7.29 15.09
CA ASN A 164 5.95 8.59 14.97
C ASN A 164 7.14 8.52 14.00
N SER A 165 7.20 9.46 13.06
CA SER A 165 8.30 9.62 12.10
C SER A 165 9.09 10.93 12.27
N GLY A 166 8.62 11.85 13.11
CA GLY A 166 9.10 13.21 13.18
C GLY A 166 8.56 14.13 12.06
N ILE A 167 7.68 13.64 11.19
CA ILE A 167 7.15 14.40 10.05
C ILE A 167 5.71 14.79 10.34
N ALA A 168 5.42 16.10 10.35
CA ALA A 168 4.06 16.59 10.55
C ALA A 168 3.12 16.11 9.42
N ALA A 169 1.93 15.68 9.76
CA ALA A 169 0.91 15.38 8.78
C ALA A 169 0.38 16.67 8.15
N PRO A 170 0.36 16.80 6.81
CA PRO A 170 -0.07 18.05 6.14
C PRO A 170 -1.56 18.33 6.34
N CYS A 171 -2.37 17.30 6.58
CA CYS A 171 -3.74 17.45 7.07
C CYS A 171 -4.10 16.26 7.96
N THR A 172 -5.16 16.39 8.76
CA THR A 172 -5.57 15.38 9.74
C THR A 172 -7.06 15.11 9.64
N ALA A 173 -7.46 13.90 10.05
CA ALA A 173 -8.84 13.54 10.28
C ALA A 173 -8.94 12.86 11.66
N ALA A 174 -9.81 13.36 12.53
CA ALA A 174 -9.95 12.83 13.88
C ALA A 174 -10.61 11.44 13.88
N ASP A 175 -11.49 11.19 12.91
CA ASP A 175 -12.27 9.96 12.80
C ASP A 175 -12.56 9.57 11.33
N ALA A 176 -13.24 8.44 11.16
CA ALA A 176 -13.60 7.94 9.83
C ALA A 176 -14.58 8.86 9.07
N GLY A 177 -15.44 9.60 9.80
CA GLY A 177 -16.38 10.53 9.19
C GLY A 177 -15.67 11.75 8.58
N GLU A 178 -14.67 12.30 9.26
CA GLU A 178 -13.83 13.37 8.72
C GLU A 178 -12.97 12.88 7.55
N ALA A 179 -12.35 11.71 7.70
CA ALA A 179 -11.59 11.11 6.60
C ALA A 179 -12.45 10.89 5.36
N ALA A 180 -13.67 10.38 5.52
CA ALA A 180 -14.62 10.17 4.42
C ALA A 180 -14.98 11.48 3.70
N LYS A 181 -15.17 12.59 4.42
CA LYS A 181 -15.44 13.92 3.83
C LYS A 181 -14.27 14.40 2.98
N ILE A 182 -13.02 14.20 3.46
CA ILE A 182 -11.82 14.56 2.70
C ILE A 182 -11.74 13.73 1.43
N VAL A 183 -11.91 12.40 1.53
CA VAL A 183 -11.89 11.47 0.39
C VAL A 183 -12.97 11.84 -0.63
N GLU A 184 -14.20 12.11 -0.18
CA GLU A 184 -15.30 12.51 -1.06
C GLU A 184 -15.00 13.80 -1.81
N ALA A 185 -14.54 14.84 -1.10
CA ALA A 185 -14.18 16.12 -1.70
C ALA A 185 -13.06 15.96 -2.74
N HIS A 186 -12.03 15.18 -2.42
CA HIS A 186 -10.89 14.90 -3.30
C HIS A 186 -11.33 14.20 -4.59
N PHE A 187 -12.14 13.15 -4.48
CA PHE A 187 -12.63 12.40 -5.65
C PHE A 187 -13.64 13.19 -6.49
N ARG A 188 -14.47 14.04 -5.86
CA ARG A 188 -15.38 14.94 -6.58
C ARG A 188 -14.61 15.93 -7.47
N MET A 189 -13.43 16.37 -7.02
CA MET A 189 -12.53 17.24 -7.76
C MET A 189 -11.66 16.50 -8.79
N ARG A 190 -11.70 15.16 -8.84
CA ARG A 190 -10.91 14.30 -9.75
C ARG A 190 -9.39 14.50 -9.63
N LEU A 191 -8.90 14.65 -8.42
CA LEU A 191 -7.49 14.93 -8.12
C LEU A 191 -6.58 13.68 -8.03
N GLY A 192 -7.05 12.52 -8.46
CA GLY A 192 -6.32 11.25 -8.34
C GLY A 192 -6.61 10.53 -7.03
N GLY A 193 -5.59 9.86 -6.49
CA GLY A 193 -5.66 9.16 -5.22
C GLY A 193 -5.17 10.02 -4.05
N LEU A 194 -5.27 9.44 -2.85
CA LEU A 194 -4.76 10.05 -1.61
C LEU A 194 -4.35 8.95 -0.63
N VAL A 195 -3.62 9.34 0.40
CA VAL A 195 -3.16 8.44 1.46
C VAL A 195 -3.86 8.79 2.78
N ILE A 196 -4.41 7.79 3.45
CA ILE A 196 -4.85 7.88 4.85
C ILE A 196 -3.80 7.16 5.69
N ALA A 197 -2.98 7.92 6.39
CA ALA A 197 -1.89 7.41 7.21
C ALA A 197 -2.38 7.06 8.62
N VAL A 198 -2.49 5.77 8.91
CA VAL A 198 -2.99 5.24 10.19
C VAL A 198 -1.81 4.74 11.01
N PRO A 199 -1.60 5.25 12.23
CA PRO A 199 -0.55 4.73 13.10
C PRO A 199 -0.73 3.22 13.35
N PRO A 200 0.37 2.43 13.31
CA PRO A 200 0.30 1.02 13.66
C PRO A 200 -0.09 0.86 15.14
N PRO A 201 -0.78 -0.24 15.50
CA PRO A 201 -1.08 -0.53 16.89
C PRO A 201 0.23 -0.71 17.68
N ARG A 202 0.23 -0.28 18.94
CA ARG A 202 1.36 -0.57 19.84
C ARG A 202 1.41 -2.07 20.11
N VAL A 203 2.56 -2.67 19.85
CA VAL A 203 2.82 -4.07 20.18
C VAL A 203 3.63 -4.08 21.49
N GLU A 204 3.06 -4.63 22.56
CA GLU A 204 3.74 -4.76 23.83
C GLU A 204 4.98 -5.66 23.68
N GLY A 205 6.08 -5.26 24.31
CA GLY A 205 7.35 -6.01 24.29
C GLY A 205 8.20 -5.83 23.02
N VAL A 206 7.79 -4.99 22.07
CA VAL A 206 8.60 -4.66 20.89
C VAL A 206 9.28 -3.30 21.09
N ASP A 207 10.61 -3.30 21.17
CA ASP A 207 11.38 -2.04 21.12
C ASP A 207 11.56 -1.59 19.66
N LEU A 208 10.81 -0.54 19.30
CA LEU A 208 10.86 0.04 17.96
C LEU A 208 12.26 0.51 17.55
N ARG A 209 13.10 0.90 18.52
CA ARG A 209 14.51 1.26 18.28
C ARG A 209 15.35 0.07 17.84
N GLU A 210 14.98 -1.15 18.25
CA GLU A 210 15.63 -2.37 17.76
C GLU A 210 15.25 -2.64 16.30
N ILE A 211 14.00 -2.40 15.93
CA ILE A 211 13.53 -2.50 14.53
C ILE A 211 14.27 -1.49 13.66
N ASP A 212 14.35 -0.23 14.09
CA ASP A 212 15.03 0.83 13.33
C ASP A 212 16.52 0.51 13.15
N ARG A 213 17.20 0.05 14.21
CA ARG A 213 18.60 -0.41 14.13
C ARG A 213 18.78 -1.62 13.21
N ALA A 214 17.85 -2.57 13.24
CA ALA A 214 17.90 -3.74 12.35
C ALA A 214 17.68 -3.33 10.88
N VAL A 215 16.80 -2.38 10.61
CA VAL A 215 16.60 -1.81 9.26
C VAL A 215 17.83 -1.07 8.79
N GLU A 216 18.43 -0.22 9.65
CA GLU A 216 19.67 0.52 9.33
C GLU A 216 20.86 -0.41 9.08
N GLY A 217 20.97 -1.51 9.82
CA GLY A 217 22.03 -2.50 9.65
C GLY A 217 21.85 -3.43 8.43
N ALA A 218 20.65 -3.45 7.83
CA ALA A 218 20.33 -4.26 6.65
C ALA A 218 20.40 -3.47 5.32
N LEU A 219 20.61 -2.16 5.40
CA LEU A 219 20.77 -1.23 4.27
C LEU A 219 22.23 -0.93 4.00
#